data_95de90c8caac7a5bf62b85c9a8f0eb5a
#
_entry.id   95de90c8caac7a5bf62b85c9a8f0eb5a
#
_cell.length_a   1.000
_cell.length_b   1.000
_cell.length_c   1.000
_cell.angle_alpha   90.00
_cell.angle_beta   90.00
_cell.angle_gamma   90.00
#
_symmetry.space_group_name_H-M   'P 1'
#
loop_
_entity.id
_entity.type
_entity.pdbx_description
1 polymer ?
#
loop_
_entity_poly.entity_id
_entity_poly.type
_entity_poly.pdbx_seq_one_letter_code
_entity_poly.pdbx_strand_id
1 'polypeptide(L)'
;TTEIYTLSLHDPLPILVIEMKEKKARVEDALHATRAAVEEGVVPGGGVALLRAKAAAKIEGSNPDQEAGIKIVLRAVEEPLRQIVTNAGEEASVIVAKVAEGKGNFGYNAANGEYGDLVEMGVVDPTKVTRTALQNAASIAGLLLTTDALISEAPEDKPASPMGGMGGMGGMGGMGMDM
;
A
#
# COMPACT_ATOMS: atom_id res chain seq x y z
N THR A 1 31.08 -9.34 34.64
CA THR A 1 30.57 -10.09 33.45
C THR A 1 29.02 -10.07 33.36
N THR A 2 28.35 -9.72 34.43
CA THR A 2 26.87 -9.71 34.49
C THR A 2 26.27 -8.41 33.98
N GLU A 3 27.00 -7.31 34.00
CA GLU A 3 26.51 -6.00 33.55
C GLU A 3 26.46 -5.85 32.01
N ILE A 4 27.30 -6.59 31.27
CA ILE A 4 27.35 -6.51 29.80
C ILE A 4 26.10 -7.18 29.19
N TYR A 5 25.53 -8.19 29.83
CA TYR A 5 24.33 -8.88 29.35
C TYR A 5 23.02 -8.12 29.60
N THR A 6 23.00 -7.27 30.64
CA THR A 6 21.81 -6.45 30.95
C THR A 6 21.64 -5.27 30.02
N LEU A 7 22.70 -4.67 29.51
CA LEU A 7 22.66 -3.59 28.52
C LEU A 7 22.18 -4.08 27.14
N SER A 8 22.52 -5.32 26.76
CA SER A 8 22.13 -5.93 25.49
C SER A 8 20.65 -6.29 25.40
N LEU A 9 19.97 -6.48 26.52
CA LEU A 9 18.55 -6.86 26.57
C LEU A 9 17.60 -5.65 26.67
N HIS A 10 18.11 -4.47 27.05
CA HIS A 10 17.29 -3.28 27.28
C HIS A 10 17.33 -2.25 26.15
N ASP A 11 18.23 -2.41 25.19
CA ASP A 11 18.34 -1.50 24.05
C ASP A 11 18.32 -2.33 22.75
N PRO A 12 17.13 -2.76 22.30
CA PRO A 12 17.03 -3.45 21.01
C PRO A 12 17.51 -2.48 19.94
N LEU A 13 18.52 -2.89 19.20
CA LEU A 13 19.05 -2.14 18.06
C LEU A 13 17.87 -1.58 17.26
N PRO A 14 17.87 -0.33 16.80
CA PRO A 14 16.77 0.29 16.08
C PRO A 14 16.26 -0.57 14.91
N ILE A 15 17.12 -1.34 14.26
CA ILE A 15 16.82 -2.29 13.21
C ILE A 15 15.85 -3.39 13.69
N LEU A 16 16.10 -3.98 14.87
CA LEU A 16 15.22 -5.02 15.43
C LEU A 16 13.82 -4.49 15.78
N VAL A 17 13.73 -3.23 16.19
CA VAL A 17 12.43 -2.59 16.47
C VAL A 17 11.63 -2.38 15.17
N ILE A 18 12.30 -1.99 14.08
CA ILE A 18 11.68 -1.81 12.77
C ILE A 18 11.19 -3.15 12.25
N GLU A 19 12.04 -4.19 12.24
CA GLU A 19 11.66 -5.53 11.80
C GLU A 19 10.50 -6.12 12.61
N MET A 20 10.50 -5.90 13.92
CA MET A 20 9.41 -6.35 14.80
C MET A 20 8.10 -5.64 14.46
N LYS A 21 8.14 -4.32 14.20
CA LYS A 21 6.96 -3.56 13.77
C LYS A 21 6.44 -4.04 12.42
N GLU A 22 7.32 -4.31 11.45
CA GLU A 22 6.94 -4.88 10.17
C GLU A 22 6.28 -6.26 10.31
N LYS A 23 6.88 -7.16 11.09
CA LYS A 23 6.32 -8.49 11.34
C LYS A 23 4.95 -8.39 12.01
N LYS A 24 4.81 -7.51 13.00
CA LYS A 24 3.53 -7.25 13.66
C LYS A 24 2.48 -6.76 12.66
N ALA A 25 2.81 -5.77 11.85
CA ALA A 25 1.90 -5.23 10.83
C ALA A 25 1.45 -6.30 9.82
N ARG A 26 2.36 -7.17 9.37
CA ARG A 26 2.02 -8.29 8.48
C ARG A 26 1.06 -9.30 9.12
N VAL A 27 1.24 -9.61 10.41
CA VAL A 27 0.34 -10.52 11.13
C VAL A 27 -1.04 -9.88 11.31
N GLU A 28 -1.09 -8.60 11.67
CA GLU A 28 -2.35 -7.85 11.80
C GLU A 28 -3.10 -7.78 10.47
N ASP A 29 -2.40 -7.51 9.37
CA ASP A 29 -2.97 -7.49 8.02
C ASP A 29 -3.54 -8.86 7.63
N ALA A 30 -2.77 -9.94 7.83
CA ALA A 30 -3.24 -11.30 7.58
C ALA A 30 -4.50 -11.66 8.40
N LEU A 31 -4.57 -11.22 9.66
CA LEU A 31 -5.73 -11.45 10.51
C LEU A 31 -6.98 -10.73 9.99
N HIS A 32 -6.82 -9.46 9.59
CA HIS A 32 -7.92 -8.67 9.03
C HIS A 32 -8.38 -9.23 7.69
N ALA A 33 -7.45 -9.59 6.81
CA ALA A 33 -7.75 -10.22 5.52
C ALA A 33 -8.51 -11.54 5.70
N THR A 34 -8.07 -12.39 6.64
CA THR A 34 -8.73 -13.66 6.94
C THR A 34 -10.16 -13.46 7.44
N ARG A 35 -10.39 -12.51 8.34
CA ARG A 35 -11.75 -12.18 8.81
C ARG A 35 -12.65 -11.71 7.67
N ALA A 36 -12.15 -10.81 6.83
CA ALA A 36 -12.89 -10.32 5.67
C ALA A 36 -13.22 -11.44 4.68
N ALA A 37 -12.29 -12.39 4.48
CA ALA A 37 -12.50 -13.55 3.62
C ALA A 37 -13.56 -14.51 4.17
N VAL A 38 -13.64 -14.71 5.49
CA VAL A 38 -14.70 -15.52 6.13
C VAL A 38 -16.08 -14.88 5.95
N GLU A 39 -16.16 -13.55 5.92
CA GLU A 39 -17.44 -12.84 5.78
C GLU A 39 -18.01 -12.85 4.37
N GLU A 40 -17.20 -12.62 3.32
CA GLU A 40 -17.67 -12.45 1.94
C GLU A 40 -16.95 -13.37 0.93
N GLY A 41 -16.11 -14.28 1.39
CA GLY A 41 -15.34 -15.16 0.50
C GLY A 41 -14.11 -14.48 -0.10
N VAL A 42 -13.53 -15.18 -1.07
CA VAL A 42 -12.33 -14.75 -1.79
C VAL A 42 -12.57 -14.65 -3.29
N VAL A 43 -11.79 -13.82 -3.94
CA VAL A 43 -11.74 -13.63 -5.39
C VAL A 43 -10.30 -13.78 -5.88
N PRO A 44 -10.05 -14.00 -7.19
CA PRO A 44 -8.70 -13.97 -7.71
C PRO A 44 -8.04 -12.62 -7.42
N GLY A 45 -6.84 -12.67 -6.84
CA GLY A 45 -6.08 -11.50 -6.41
C GLY A 45 -5.41 -10.74 -7.55
N GLY A 46 -4.41 -9.95 -7.22
CA GLY A 46 -3.62 -9.22 -8.20
C GLY A 46 -4.38 -8.21 -9.05
N GLY A 47 -5.54 -7.73 -8.61
CA GLY A 47 -6.39 -6.80 -9.36
C GLY A 47 -7.24 -7.46 -10.45
N VAL A 48 -7.18 -8.78 -10.62
CA VAL A 48 -7.91 -9.51 -11.66
C VAL A 48 -9.42 -9.46 -11.42
N ALA A 49 -9.88 -9.54 -10.18
CA ALA A 49 -11.30 -9.48 -9.84
C ALA A 49 -11.97 -8.21 -10.38
N LEU A 50 -11.32 -7.05 -10.23
CA LEU A 50 -11.82 -5.77 -10.75
C LEU A 50 -11.85 -5.75 -12.27
N LEU A 51 -10.84 -6.32 -12.93
CA LEU A 51 -10.78 -6.41 -14.38
C LEU A 51 -11.92 -7.31 -14.93
N ARG A 52 -12.25 -8.40 -14.25
CA ARG A 52 -13.40 -9.25 -14.59
C ARG A 52 -14.72 -8.54 -14.33
N ALA A 53 -14.84 -7.82 -13.23
CA ALA A 53 -16.01 -6.99 -12.94
C ALA A 53 -16.23 -5.93 -14.04
N LYS A 54 -15.17 -5.28 -14.51
CA LYS A 54 -15.22 -4.36 -15.66
C LYS A 54 -15.79 -5.03 -16.90
N ALA A 55 -15.33 -6.23 -17.24
CA ALA A 55 -15.79 -6.96 -18.42
C ALA A 55 -17.27 -7.40 -18.32
N ALA A 56 -17.74 -7.64 -17.09
CA ALA A 56 -19.12 -8.01 -16.80
C ALA A 56 -20.07 -6.81 -16.70
N ALA A 57 -19.54 -5.61 -16.44
CA ALA A 57 -20.34 -4.41 -16.25
C ALA A 57 -20.92 -3.93 -17.61
N LYS A 58 -22.24 -4.09 -17.76
CA LYS A 58 -23.00 -3.56 -18.90
C LYS A 58 -23.74 -2.32 -18.43
N ILE A 59 -23.02 -1.21 -18.35
CA ILE A 59 -23.55 0.06 -17.88
C ILE A 59 -23.60 1.00 -19.09
N GLU A 60 -24.78 1.54 -19.38
CA GLU A 60 -25.02 2.49 -20.46
C GLU A 60 -25.40 3.84 -19.86
N GLY A 61 -24.83 4.90 -20.38
CA GLY A 61 -25.18 6.27 -19.99
C GLY A 61 -26.41 6.75 -20.76
N SER A 62 -27.26 7.56 -20.10
CA SER A 62 -28.42 8.19 -20.73
C SER A 62 -28.03 9.39 -21.60
N ASN A 63 -26.81 9.89 -21.48
CA ASN A 63 -26.26 11.01 -22.24
C ASN A 63 -24.73 10.88 -22.36
N PRO A 64 -24.10 11.68 -23.27
CA PRO A 64 -22.65 11.61 -23.52
C PRO A 64 -21.80 11.87 -22.27
N ASP A 65 -22.24 12.73 -21.35
CA ASP A 65 -21.49 13.07 -20.14
C ASP A 65 -21.47 11.89 -19.17
N GLN A 66 -22.59 11.20 -19.01
CA GLN A 66 -22.63 9.95 -18.22
C GLN A 66 -21.79 8.86 -18.84
N GLU A 67 -21.79 8.72 -20.16
CA GLU A 67 -20.91 7.76 -20.83
C GLU A 67 -19.43 8.09 -20.61
N ALA A 68 -19.05 9.37 -20.61
CA ALA A 68 -17.70 9.79 -20.29
C ALA A 68 -17.33 9.41 -18.85
N GLY A 69 -18.19 9.67 -17.88
CA GLY A 69 -18.01 9.26 -16.49
C GLY A 69 -17.84 7.75 -16.32
N ILE A 70 -18.69 6.96 -16.98
CA ILE A 70 -18.59 5.49 -16.98
C ILE A 70 -17.24 5.02 -17.53
N LYS A 71 -16.78 5.58 -18.65
CA LYS A 71 -15.48 5.27 -19.25
C LYS A 71 -14.32 5.58 -18.31
N ILE A 72 -14.40 6.71 -17.57
CA ILE A 72 -13.39 7.07 -16.57
C ILE A 72 -13.31 6.01 -15.48
N VAL A 73 -14.45 5.59 -14.91
CA VAL A 73 -14.48 4.56 -13.87
C VAL A 73 -13.97 3.23 -14.39
N LEU A 74 -14.43 2.80 -15.59
CA LEU A 74 -13.98 1.56 -16.21
C LEU A 74 -12.47 1.56 -16.52
N ARG A 75 -11.89 2.72 -16.76
CA ARG A 75 -10.43 2.87 -16.90
C ARG A 75 -9.73 2.78 -15.54
N ALA A 76 -10.29 3.44 -14.53
CA ALA A 76 -9.72 3.48 -13.18
C ALA A 76 -9.65 2.09 -12.52
N VAL A 77 -10.59 1.19 -12.77
CA VAL A 77 -10.57 -0.17 -12.18
C VAL A 77 -9.46 -1.07 -12.72
N GLU A 78 -8.74 -0.67 -13.77
CA GLU A 78 -7.53 -1.36 -14.24
C GLU A 78 -6.29 -0.97 -13.42
N GLU A 79 -6.31 0.18 -12.75
CA GLU A 79 -5.12 0.75 -12.10
C GLU A 79 -4.54 -0.14 -10.99
N PRO A 80 -5.30 -0.87 -10.17
CA PRO A 80 -4.72 -1.78 -9.19
C PRO A 80 -3.80 -2.83 -9.81
N LEU A 81 -4.22 -3.48 -10.90
CA LEU A 81 -3.37 -4.43 -11.63
C LEU A 81 -2.16 -3.72 -12.25
N ARG A 82 -2.36 -2.55 -12.87
CA ARG A 82 -1.26 -1.76 -13.46
C ARG A 82 -0.22 -1.41 -12.42
N GLN A 83 -0.64 -0.96 -11.25
CA GLN A 83 0.28 -0.57 -10.19
C GLN A 83 1.07 -1.76 -9.65
N ILE A 84 0.44 -2.92 -9.46
CA ILE A 84 1.11 -4.15 -9.03
C ILE A 84 2.21 -4.53 -10.04
N VAL A 85 1.88 -4.51 -11.34
CA VAL A 85 2.82 -4.85 -12.40
C VAL A 85 3.98 -3.84 -12.49
N THR A 86 3.66 -2.55 -12.38
CA THR A 86 4.69 -1.49 -12.36
C THR A 86 5.61 -1.64 -11.15
N ASN A 87 5.08 -1.97 -9.98
CA ASN A 87 5.87 -2.22 -8.78
C ASN A 87 6.78 -3.45 -8.92
N ALA A 88 6.39 -4.43 -9.74
CA ALA A 88 7.22 -5.57 -10.09
C ALA A 88 8.31 -5.25 -11.13
N GLY A 89 8.31 -4.05 -11.69
CA GLY A 89 9.28 -3.60 -12.71
C GLY A 89 8.92 -3.99 -14.14
N GLU A 90 7.69 -4.42 -14.37
CA GLU A 90 7.22 -4.93 -15.66
C GLU A 90 6.35 -3.91 -16.42
N GLU A 91 6.18 -4.11 -17.74
CA GLU A 91 5.36 -3.23 -18.58
C GLU A 91 3.86 -3.52 -18.38
N ALA A 92 3.19 -2.64 -17.63
CA ALA A 92 1.81 -2.83 -17.22
C ALA A 92 0.83 -2.92 -18.39
N SER A 93 1.05 -2.20 -19.48
CA SER A 93 0.12 -2.18 -20.63
C SER A 93 0.02 -3.54 -21.32
N VAL A 94 1.13 -4.23 -21.47
CA VAL A 94 1.21 -5.56 -22.08
C VAL A 94 0.52 -6.59 -21.21
N ILE A 95 0.84 -6.58 -19.91
CA ILE A 95 0.30 -7.57 -18.96
C ILE A 95 -1.20 -7.40 -18.77
N VAL A 96 -1.68 -6.15 -18.61
CA VAL A 96 -3.12 -5.87 -18.48
C VAL A 96 -3.88 -6.33 -19.73
N ALA A 97 -3.38 -6.07 -20.94
CA ALA A 97 -4.00 -6.53 -22.18
C ALA A 97 -4.10 -8.06 -22.19
N LYS A 98 -3.00 -8.77 -21.90
CA LYS A 98 -2.98 -10.24 -21.87
C LYS A 98 -3.91 -10.84 -20.81
N VAL A 99 -3.97 -10.24 -19.62
CA VAL A 99 -4.88 -10.69 -18.56
C VAL A 99 -6.33 -10.40 -18.94
N ALA A 100 -6.62 -9.29 -19.62
CA ALA A 100 -7.97 -8.94 -20.08
C ALA A 100 -8.53 -9.94 -21.12
N GLU A 101 -7.68 -10.49 -21.98
CA GLU A 101 -8.06 -11.54 -22.93
C GLU A 101 -8.42 -12.87 -22.25
N GLY A 102 -7.87 -13.14 -21.08
CA GLY A 102 -8.12 -14.32 -20.29
C GLY A 102 -9.52 -14.34 -19.67
N LYS A 103 -9.93 -15.48 -19.16
CA LYS A 103 -11.25 -15.71 -18.52
C LYS A 103 -11.09 -16.27 -17.11
N GLY A 104 -12.14 -16.12 -16.30
CA GLY A 104 -12.17 -16.67 -14.94
C GLY A 104 -11.04 -16.12 -14.08
N ASN A 105 -10.32 -17.00 -13.42
CA ASN A 105 -9.23 -16.67 -12.48
C ASN A 105 -7.88 -16.44 -13.16
N PHE A 106 -7.82 -16.50 -14.49
CA PHE A 106 -6.55 -16.30 -15.21
C PHE A 106 -6.00 -14.91 -14.96
N GLY A 107 -4.74 -14.84 -14.53
CA GLY A 107 -4.08 -13.60 -14.21
C GLY A 107 -2.57 -13.70 -14.28
N TYR A 108 -1.89 -12.68 -13.76
CA TYR A 108 -0.45 -12.57 -13.68
C TYR A 108 0.01 -12.58 -12.21
N ASN A 109 0.89 -13.52 -11.89
CA ASN A 109 1.52 -13.58 -10.58
C ASN A 109 2.82 -12.77 -10.58
N ALA A 110 2.78 -11.58 -10.00
CA ALA A 110 3.91 -10.66 -9.96
C ALA A 110 5.11 -11.15 -9.12
N ALA A 111 4.94 -12.19 -8.30
CA ALA A 111 6.02 -12.73 -7.48
C ALA A 111 7.00 -13.61 -8.28
N ASN A 112 6.50 -14.30 -9.31
CA ASN A 112 7.31 -15.23 -10.13
C ASN A 112 7.25 -14.94 -11.64
N GLY A 113 6.46 -13.95 -12.08
CA GLY A 113 6.32 -13.61 -13.49
C GLY A 113 5.45 -14.55 -14.33
N GLU A 114 4.71 -15.46 -13.69
CA GLU A 114 3.93 -16.48 -14.38
C GLU A 114 2.48 -16.08 -14.59
N TYR A 115 1.87 -16.60 -15.66
CA TYR A 115 0.46 -16.48 -15.95
C TYR A 115 -0.25 -17.81 -15.66
N GLY A 116 -1.42 -17.74 -15.02
CA GLY A 116 -2.19 -18.95 -14.72
C GLY A 116 -3.45 -18.66 -13.92
N ASP A 117 -4.06 -19.70 -13.39
CA ASP A 117 -5.18 -19.55 -12.44
C ASP A 117 -4.65 -19.06 -11.10
N LEU A 118 -4.98 -17.82 -10.76
CA LEU A 118 -4.47 -17.19 -9.54
C LEU A 118 -5.01 -17.84 -8.26
N VAL A 119 -6.20 -18.44 -8.31
CA VAL A 119 -6.76 -19.15 -7.15
C VAL A 119 -5.97 -20.43 -6.88
N GLU A 120 -5.63 -21.19 -7.93
CA GLU A 120 -4.77 -22.38 -7.81
C GLU A 120 -3.35 -22.02 -7.36
N MET A 121 -2.84 -20.87 -7.79
CA MET A 121 -1.55 -20.32 -7.36
C MET A 121 -1.55 -19.76 -5.94
N GLY A 122 -2.71 -19.70 -5.26
CA GLY A 122 -2.84 -19.14 -3.92
C GLY A 122 -2.82 -17.61 -3.88
N VAL A 123 -2.96 -16.95 -5.03
CA VAL A 123 -3.03 -15.48 -5.13
C VAL A 123 -4.50 -15.05 -5.09
N VAL A 124 -4.98 -14.79 -3.90
CA VAL A 124 -6.39 -14.47 -3.64
C VAL A 124 -6.52 -13.18 -2.80
N ASP A 125 -7.60 -12.45 -3.04
CA ASP A 125 -7.98 -11.27 -2.27
C ASP A 125 -9.33 -11.49 -1.57
N PRO A 126 -9.56 -10.95 -0.35
CA PRO A 126 -10.87 -10.97 0.27
C PRO A 126 -11.86 -10.10 -0.53
N THR A 127 -13.00 -10.65 -0.89
CA THR A 127 -14.05 -9.95 -1.66
C THR A 127 -14.46 -8.65 -0.99
N LYS A 128 -14.68 -8.69 0.33
CA LYS A 128 -15.07 -7.53 1.13
C LYS A 128 -14.07 -6.38 1.02
N VAL A 129 -12.76 -6.68 1.06
CA VAL A 129 -11.71 -5.66 0.97
C VAL A 129 -11.73 -5.00 -0.40
N THR A 130 -11.73 -5.79 -1.48
CA THR A 130 -11.73 -5.28 -2.86
C THR A 130 -12.97 -4.43 -3.15
N ARG A 131 -14.15 -4.90 -2.73
CA ARG A 131 -15.42 -4.19 -2.89
C ARG A 131 -15.44 -2.87 -2.10
N THR A 132 -15.07 -2.91 -0.82
CA THR A 132 -15.09 -1.73 0.05
C THR A 132 -14.06 -0.70 -0.40
N ALA A 133 -12.88 -1.12 -0.86
CA ALA A 133 -11.87 -0.21 -1.39
C ALA A 133 -12.40 0.57 -2.61
N LEU A 134 -13.03 -0.11 -3.56
CA LEU A 134 -13.65 0.53 -4.72
C LEU A 134 -14.78 1.50 -4.31
N GLN A 135 -15.63 1.08 -3.39
CA GLN A 135 -16.75 1.89 -2.90
C GLN A 135 -16.27 3.17 -2.21
N ASN A 136 -15.26 3.05 -1.34
CA ASN A 136 -14.68 4.20 -0.64
C ASN A 136 -13.95 5.13 -1.61
N ALA A 137 -13.20 4.60 -2.55
CA ALA A 137 -12.52 5.38 -3.58
C ALA A 137 -13.52 6.17 -4.43
N ALA A 138 -14.61 5.54 -4.85
CA ALA A 138 -15.67 6.21 -5.62
C ALA A 138 -16.37 7.31 -4.78
N SER A 139 -16.60 7.07 -3.50
CA SER A 139 -17.20 8.06 -2.59
C SER A 139 -16.33 9.30 -2.45
N ILE A 140 -15.02 9.11 -2.20
CA ILE A 140 -14.09 10.24 -2.06
C ILE A 140 -13.89 10.96 -3.40
N ALA A 141 -13.76 10.24 -4.50
CA ALA A 141 -13.66 10.85 -5.82
C ALA A 141 -14.90 11.71 -6.16
N GLY A 142 -16.10 11.19 -5.86
CA GLY A 142 -17.36 11.94 -6.04
C GLY A 142 -17.41 13.20 -5.19
N LEU A 143 -16.91 13.14 -3.96
CA LEU A 143 -16.82 14.31 -3.09
C LEU A 143 -15.85 15.35 -3.65
N LEU A 144 -14.67 14.94 -4.12
CA LEU A 144 -13.68 15.83 -4.73
C LEU A 144 -14.22 16.52 -5.99
N LEU A 145 -14.99 15.81 -6.81
CA LEU A 145 -15.60 16.38 -8.02
C LEU A 145 -16.62 17.49 -7.73
N THR A 146 -17.20 17.49 -6.54
CA THR A 146 -18.23 18.47 -6.12
C THR A 146 -17.68 19.59 -5.24
N THR A 147 -16.39 19.60 -4.92
CA THR A 147 -15.72 20.63 -4.11
C THR A 147 -15.15 21.75 -4.98
N ASP A 148 -15.37 23.00 -4.59
CA ASP A 148 -14.78 24.18 -5.23
C ASP A 148 -13.34 24.43 -4.78
N ALA A 149 -13.03 24.11 -3.52
CA ALA A 149 -11.72 24.34 -2.93
C ALA A 149 -11.35 23.29 -1.90
N LEU A 150 -10.06 22.93 -1.86
CA LEU A 150 -9.46 22.11 -0.84
C LEU A 150 -8.56 22.97 0.03
N ILE A 151 -8.82 22.96 1.35
CA ILE A 151 -7.98 23.66 2.33
C ILE A 151 -7.22 22.58 3.11
N SER A 152 -5.91 22.65 3.08
CA SER A 152 -5.03 21.77 3.84
C SER A 152 -3.94 22.56 4.54
N GLU A 153 -3.37 21.99 5.59
CA GLU A 153 -2.19 22.57 6.23
C GLU A 153 -1.00 22.54 5.26
N ALA A 154 -0.29 23.67 5.18
CA ALA A 154 0.96 23.72 4.42
C ALA A 154 2.00 22.81 5.12
N PRO A 155 2.85 22.11 4.36
CA PRO A 155 3.95 21.38 4.97
C PRO A 155 4.79 22.33 5.83
N GLU A 156 4.92 22.04 7.12
CA GLU A 156 5.88 22.75 7.97
C GLU A 156 7.30 22.37 7.53
N ASP A 157 8.11 23.37 7.18
CA ASP A 157 9.55 23.23 7.10
C ASP A 157 10.07 22.98 8.52
N LYS A 158 10.00 21.72 8.98
CA LYS A 158 10.69 21.35 10.22
C LYS A 158 12.17 21.55 9.97
N PRO A 159 12.82 22.52 10.65
CA PRO A 159 14.26 22.61 10.59
C PRO A 159 14.81 21.25 11.01
N ALA A 160 15.73 20.70 10.21
CA ALA A 160 16.41 19.45 10.55
C ALA A 160 16.88 19.59 11.98
N SER A 161 16.39 18.72 12.88
CA SER A 161 16.81 18.71 14.26
C SER A 161 18.33 18.65 14.26
N PRO A 162 19.04 19.61 14.86
CA PRO A 162 20.50 19.53 14.92
C PRO A 162 20.81 18.24 15.67
N MET A 163 21.35 17.29 14.95
CA MET A 163 21.90 16.06 15.48
C MET A 163 22.85 16.46 16.59
N GLY A 164 22.50 16.10 17.84
CA GLY A 164 23.16 16.56 19.06
C GLY A 164 24.67 16.49 18.93
N GLY A 165 25.28 17.66 18.90
CA GLY A 165 26.71 17.84 19.03
C GLY A 165 27.14 17.37 20.40
N MET A 166 27.55 16.13 20.47
CA MET A 166 28.33 15.56 21.55
C MET A 166 29.74 16.12 21.40
N GLY A 167 30.02 17.19 22.11
CA GLY A 167 31.33 17.77 22.03
C GLY A 167 31.54 18.84 23.09
N GLY A 168 32.33 18.55 24.09
CA GLY A 168 32.80 19.59 24.96
C GLY A 168 33.12 19.16 26.39
N MET A 169 33.79 18.07 26.53
CA MET A 169 34.59 17.78 27.69
C MET A 169 35.96 18.39 27.45
N GLY A 170 36.31 19.46 28.17
CA GLY A 170 37.60 20.04 28.05
C GLY A 170 37.74 21.36 28.82
N GLY A 171 38.31 21.34 29.98
CA GLY A 171 38.64 22.58 30.65
C GLY A 171 38.95 22.46 32.15
N MET A 172 39.74 21.48 32.49
CA MET A 172 40.44 21.48 33.78
C MET A 172 41.76 22.22 33.58
N GLY A 173 42.01 23.26 34.35
CA GLY A 173 43.34 23.85 34.41
C GLY A 173 43.35 25.29 34.85
N GLY A 174 43.90 25.52 36.00
CA GLY A 174 44.33 26.87 36.37
C GLY A 174 44.32 27.18 37.86
N MET A 175 45.06 26.42 38.63
CA MET A 175 45.60 26.95 39.85
C MET A 175 46.60 28.09 39.50
N GLY A 176 46.40 29.23 40.06
CA GLY A 176 47.33 30.34 40.10
C GLY A 176 47.30 30.96 41.47
N MET A 177 48.22 30.54 42.30
CA MET A 177 48.67 31.33 43.44
C MET A 177 49.39 32.60 42.92
N ASP A 178 49.17 33.72 43.52
CA ASP A 178 50.21 34.48 44.18
C ASP A 178 49.70 35.85 44.63
N MET A 179 50.08 36.10 45.95
CA MET A 179 50.36 37.35 46.68
C MET A 179 49.24 38.38 46.84
#